data_73b2e86b6dcbec8d7d0a54235be040a5
#
_entry.id   73b2e86b6dcbec8d7d0a54235be040a5
#
_cell.length_a   1.000
_cell.length_b   1.000
_cell.length_c   1.000
_cell.angle_alpha   90.00
_cell.angle_beta   90.00
_cell.angle_gamma   90.00
#
_symmetry.space_group_name_H-M   'P 1'
#
loop_
_entity.id
_entity.type
_entity.pdbx_description
1 polymer ?
#
loop_
_entity_poly.entity_id
_entity_poly.type
_entity_poly.pdbx_seq_one_letter_code
_entity_poly.pdbx_strand_id
1 'polypeptide(L)' 'MCKLNYEICNCGECQEVKELYNNLEWFEQDREFNKDIIRELENKIESMGYSI' A
#
# COMPACT_ATOMS: atom_id res chain seq x y z
N MET A 1 -9.89 -6.57 8.81
CA MET A 1 -10.02 -5.46 7.84
C MET A 1 -11.03 -4.45 8.35
N CYS A 2 -10.76 -3.17 8.17
CA CYS A 2 -11.68 -2.11 8.58
C CYS A 2 -12.90 -2.06 7.66
N LYS A 3 -14.07 -1.76 8.22
CA LYS A 3 -15.31 -1.68 7.45
C LYS A 3 -15.38 -0.42 6.59
N LEU A 4 -14.66 0.61 6.99
CA LEU A 4 -14.62 1.87 6.25
C LEU A 4 -13.52 1.83 5.19
N ASN A 5 -13.66 2.70 4.20
CA ASN A 5 -12.63 2.88 3.21
C ASN A 5 -11.37 3.43 3.89
N TYR A 6 -10.20 2.89 3.54
CA TYR A 6 -8.95 3.34 4.12
C TYR A 6 -8.70 4.83 3.92
N GLU A 7 -9.29 5.43 2.89
CA GLU A 7 -9.13 6.86 2.60
C GLU A 7 -9.78 7.75 3.65
N ILE A 8 -10.84 7.26 4.31
CA ILE A 8 -11.58 8.05 5.29
C ILE A 8 -11.40 7.54 6.71
N CYS A 9 -10.89 6.35 6.88
CA CYS A 9 -10.67 5.75 8.19
C CYS A 9 -9.27 6.11 8.70
N ASN A 10 -9.18 6.45 9.99
CA ASN A 10 -7.91 6.83 10.62
C ASN A 10 -7.41 5.79 11.63
N CYS A 11 -7.90 4.56 11.56
CA CYS A 11 -7.37 3.51 12.43
C CYS A 11 -5.95 3.14 12.00
N GLY A 12 -5.19 2.48 12.90
CA GLY A 12 -3.80 2.16 12.63
C GLY A 12 -3.59 1.36 11.37
N GLU A 13 -4.48 0.39 11.10
CA GLU A 13 -4.40 -0.44 9.91
C GLU A 13 -4.59 0.38 8.64
N CYS A 14 -5.59 1.27 8.64
CA CYS A 14 -5.85 2.10 7.47
C CYS A 14 -4.74 3.11 7.23
N GLN A 15 -4.15 3.65 8.30
CA GLN A 15 -3.01 4.55 8.17
C GLN A 15 -1.81 3.83 7.56
N GLU A 16 -1.58 2.60 7.97
CA GLU A 16 -0.49 1.81 7.40
C GLU A 16 -0.71 1.55 5.91
N VAL A 17 -1.93 1.22 5.52
CA VAL A 17 -2.28 1.00 4.11
C VAL A 17 -2.08 2.27 3.28
N LYS A 18 -2.51 3.42 3.81
CA LYS A 18 -2.29 4.70 3.12
C LYS A 18 -0.82 4.96 2.88
N GLU A 19 0.00 4.68 3.88
CA GLU A 19 1.44 4.87 3.77
C GLU A 19 2.04 3.93 2.74
N LEU A 20 1.59 2.68 2.71
CA LEU A 20 2.05 1.71 1.72
C LEU A 20 1.71 2.15 0.30
N TYR A 21 0.49 2.64 0.07
CA TYR A 21 0.10 3.14 -1.24
C TYR A 21 0.90 4.37 -1.64
N ASN A 22 1.17 5.27 -0.71
CA ASN A 22 2.00 6.44 -0.98
C ASN A 22 3.42 6.05 -1.37
N ASN A 23 3.99 5.08 -0.66
CA ASN A 23 5.31 4.58 -0.99
C ASN A 23 5.32 3.90 -2.35
N LEU A 24 4.29 3.12 -2.64
CA LEU A 24 4.18 2.45 -3.93
C LEU A 24 4.16 3.45 -5.08
N GLU A 25 3.36 4.52 -4.94
CA GLU A 25 3.29 5.57 -5.95
C GLU A 25 4.65 6.24 -6.16
N TRP A 26 5.35 6.50 -5.08
CA TRP A 26 6.68 7.09 -5.15
C TRP A 26 7.65 6.20 -5.91
N PHE A 27 7.69 4.90 -5.58
CA PHE A 27 8.60 3.96 -6.20
C PHE A 27 8.22 3.65 -7.64
N GLU A 28 6.94 3.77 -8.00
CA GLU A 28 6.49 3.52 -9.37
C GLU A 28 6.99 4.57 -10.37
N GLN A 29 7.51 5.69 -9.90
CA GLN A 29 8.12 6.68 -10.78
C GLN A 29 9.33 6.10 -11.51
N ASP A 30 9.97 5.10 -10.92
CA ASP A 30 11.04 4.34 -11.57
C ASP A 30 10.81 2.85 -11.30
N ARG A 31 9.83 2.30 -12.00
CA ARG A 31 9.40 0.92 -11.77
C ARG A 31 10.48 -0.11 -12.05
N GLU A 32 11.28 0.14 -13.07
CA GLU A 32 12.31 -0.80 -13.46
C GLU A 32 13.40 -0.91 -12.39
N PHE A 33 13.83 0.21 -11.86
CA PHE A 33 14.83 0.24 -10.80
C PHE A 33 14.28 -0.29 -9.48
N ASN A 34 13.03 0.03 -9.18
CA ASN A 34 12.41 -0.28 -7.89
C ASN A 34 11.50 -1.51 -7.93
N LYS A 35 11.60 -2.34 -8.97
CA LYS A 35 10.67 -3.46 -9.17
C LYS A 35 10.57 -4.39 -7.96
N ASP A 36 11.68 -4.66 -7.29
CA ASP A 36 11.68 -5.56 -6.14
C ASP A 36 10.97 -4.94 -4.94
N ILE A 37 11.20 -3.64 -4.71
CA ILE A 37 10.55 -2.91 -3.64
C ILE A 37 9.05 -2.81 -3.92
N ILE A 38 8.68 -2.51 -5.16
CA ILE A 38 7.28 -2.41 -5.58
C ILE A 38 6.57 -3.72 -5.33
N ARG A 39 7.17 -4.83 -5.73
CA ARG A 39 6.58 -6.14 -5.51
C ARG A 39 6.39 -6.45 -4.03
N GLU A 40 7.36 -6.10 -3.21
CA GLU A 40 7.27 -6.30 -1.77
C GLU A 40 6.14 -5.50 -1.16
N LEU A 41 6.00 -4.24 -1.56
CA LEU A 41 4.90 -3.39 -1.10
C LEU A 41 3.55 -3.94 -1.53
N GLU A 42 3.43 -4.38 -2.77
CA GLU A 42 2.19 -4.99 -3.28
C GLU A 42 1.82 -6.23 -2.49
N ASN A 43 2.78 -7.09 -2.23
CA ASN A 43 2.55 -8.30 -1.45
C ASN A 43 2.06 -7.96 -0.05
N LYS A 44 2.62 -6.94 0.55
CA LYS A 44 2.23 -6.53 1.89
C LYS A 44 0.79 -6.00 1.91
N ILE A 45 0.43 -5.20 0.91
CA ILE A 45 -0.92 -4.67 0.78
C ILE A 45 -1.91 -5.81 0.60
N GLU A 46 -1.62 -6.77 -0.26
CA GLU A 46 -2.48 -7.93 -0.47
C GLU A 46 -2.60 -8.77 0.79
N SER A 47 -1.51 -8.92 1.53
CA SER A 47 -1.50 -9.66 2.79
C SER A 47 -2.44 -9.05 3.81
N MET A 48 -2.64 -7.74 3.73
CA MET A 48 -3.56 -7.04 4.62
C MET A 48 -5.01 -7.10 4.15
N GLY A 49 -5.27 -7.72 3.01
CA GLY A 49 -6.63 -7.90 2.49
C GLY A 49 -7.11 -6.78 1.56
N TYR A 50 -6.22 -5.94 1.10
CA TYR A 50 -6.57 -4.85 0.19
C TYR A 50 -6.20 -5.22 -1.25
N SER A 51 -6.90 -4.59 -2.19
CA SER A 51 -6.62 -4.76 -3.62
C SER A 51 -5.56 -3.79 -4.11
N ILE A 52 -4.88 -4.21 -5.14
CA ILE A 52 -3.90 -3.36 -5.84
C ILE A 52 -4.47 -2.83 -7.13
#